data_7ccb32f7fcde94942017554383307b33
#
_entry.id   7ccb32f7fcde94942017554383307b33
#
_cell.length_a   1.000
_cell.length_b   1.000
_cell.length_c   1.000
_cell.angle_alpha   90.00
_cell.angle_beta   90.00
_cell.angle_gamma   90.00
#
_symmetry.space_group_name_H-M   'P 1'
#
loop_
_entity.id
_entity.type
_entity.pdbx_description
1 polymer ?
#
loop_
_entity_poly.entity_id
_entity_poly.type
_entity_poly.pdbx_seq_one_letter_code
_entity_poly.pdbx_strand_id
1 'polypeptide(L)'
;EVPMGVIGITPREVLDIATTKKREWLEQTVSEATTDDVSVKTTVLVGKPFIEIIRQVLRNDHDLIIKSADADSGLREFLFSSTDKHLMRKCPCPVWIVKPTERQKYRRILAAVDQDPGEPVKETLNRQILEMATSMALSEYSEAHIVHAWEVFGESLLRSHKWDFTEAEFKAMLEEEAAARRHWLEKLVKSYCASAGTSNNGAGDPHLHVVKGPAQQVVSNLARDLEVDLVVMGTVARTGIDGFFMGNTAESILGPIDCSVLTIKPPGFTSPVTFQE
;
A
#
# COMPACT_ATOMS: atom_id res chain seq x y z
N GLU A 1 11.14 -7.46 36.60
CA GLU A 1 10.61 -8.85 36.55
C GLU A 1 10.20 -9.28 37.93
N VAL A 2 8.90 -9.31 38.21
CA VAL A 2 8.38 -9.93 39.43
C VAL A 2 8.32 -11.43 39.14
N PRO A 3 8.93 -12.30 39.99
CA PRO A 3 8.88 -13.74 39.77
C PRO A 3 7.43 -14.22 39.82
N MET A 4 6.90 -14.72 38.69
CA MET A 4 5.50 -15.17 38.56
C MET A 4 5.10 -16.28 39.55
N GLY A 5 6.05 -16.92 40.24
CA GLY A 5 5.78 -17.93 41.25
C GLY A 5 5.24 -17.45 42.62
N VAL A 6 5.15 -16.12 42.81
CA VAL A 6 4.71 -15.55 44.10
C VAL A 6 3.18 -15.39 44.17
N ILE A 7 2.45 -15.44 43.01
CA ILE A 7 1.01 -15.16 42.98
C ILE A 7 0.16 -16.45 42.81
N GLY A 8 0.78 -17.63 42.67
CA GLY A 8 0.07 -18.92 42.49
C GLY A 8 -0.70 -19.07 41.17
N ILE A 9 -0.52 -18.14 40.19
CA ILE A 9 -1.18 -18.15 38.90
C ILE A 9 -0.20 -18.67 37.85
N THR A 10 -0.61 -19.67 37.08
CA THR A 10 0.19 -20.22 35.98
C THR A 10 0.17 -19.31 34.74
N PRO A 11 1.20 -19.34 33.85
CA PRO A 11 1.19 -18.63 32.59
C PRO A 11 -0.02 -18.94 31.71
N ARG A 12 -0.55 -20.15 31.78
CA ARG A 12 -1.73 -20.59 31.04
C ARG A 12 -3.00 -19.90 31.56
N GLU A 13 -3.18 -19.83 32.88
CA GLU A 13 -4.30 -19.13 33.50
C GLU A 13 -4.29 -17.63 33.18
N VAL A 14 -3.10 -17.00 33.17
CA VAL A 14 -2.97 -15.59 32.74
C VAL A 14 -3.40 -15.40 31.28
N LEU A 15 -2.99 -16.31 30.40
CA LEU A 15 -3.37 -16.28 28.99
C LEU A 15 -4.90 -16.48 28.80
N ASP A 16 -5.49 -17.44 29.52
CA ASP A 16 -6.92 -17.71 29.46
C ASP A 16 -7.74 -16.52 29.94
N ILE A 17 -7.33 -15.87 31.03
CA ILE A 17 -7.95 -14.64 31.52
C ILE A 17 -7.83 -13.50 30.49
N ALA A 18 -6.64 -13.31 29.92
CA ALA A 18 -6.39 -12.25 28.95
C ALA A 18 -7.20 -12.43 27.67
N THR A 19 -7.29 -13.67 27.16
CA THR A 19 -8.05 -13.99 25.95
C THR A 19 -9.55 -13.85 26.18
N THR A 20 -10.05 -14.26 27.37
CA THR A 20 -11.46 -14.09 27.74
C THR A 20 -11.86 -12.63 27.80
N LYS A 21 -11.09 -11.82 28.54
CA LYS A 21 -11.33 -10.35 28.61
C LYS A 21 -11.29 -9.67 27.25
N LYS A 22 -10.35 -10.11 26.39
CA LYS A 22 -10.24 -9.52 25.04
C LYS A 22 -11.42 -9.93 24.16
N ARG A 23 -11.94 -11.13 24.30
CA ARG A 23 -13.13 -11.59 23.60
C ARG A 23 -14.38 -10.80 24.03
N GLU A 24 -14.60 -10.66 25.34
CA GLU A 24 -15.72 -9.87 25.88
C GLU A 24 -15.68 -8.42 25.38
N TRP A 25 -14.49 -7.81 25.40
CA TRP A 25 -14.31 -6.45 24.87
C TRP A 25 -14.59 -6.36 23.37
N LEU A 26 -14.18 -7.35 22.56
CA LEU A 26 -14.47 -7.38 21.13
C LEU A 26 -15.97 -7.52 20.86
N GLU A 27 -16.65 -8.41 21.57
CA GLU A 27 -18.09 -8.64 21.44
C GLU A 27 -18.88 -7.38 21.78
N GLN A 28 -18.51 -6.67 22.86
CA GLN A 28 -19.10 -5.40 23.21
C GLN A 28 -18.86 -4.35 22.12
N THR A 29 -17.61 -4.18 21.66
CA THR A 29 -17.26 -3.20 20.63
C THR A 29 -18.04 -3.46 19.33
N VAL A 30 -18.21 -4.72 18.93
CA VAL A 30 -18.97 -5.08 17.73
C VAL A 30 -20.44 -4.75 17.92
N SER A 31 -21.03 -5.07 19.09
CA SER A 31 -22.44 -4.78 19.37
C SER A 31 -22.76 -3.28 19.32
N GLU A 32 -21.80 -2.43 19.67
CA GLU A 32 -21.92 -0.97 19.63
C GLU A 32 -21.73 -0.37 18.22
N ALA A 33 -20.92 -1.02 17.38
CA ALA A 33 -20.49 -0.48 16.09
C ALA A 33 -21.20 -1.08 14.88
N THR A 34 -21.85 -2.25 15.04
CA THR A 34 -22.40 -3.01 13.89
C THR A 34 -23.79 -2.52 13.53
N THR A 35 -24.02 -2.27 12.23
CA THR A 35 -25.33 -2.12 11.63
C THR A 35 -25.82 -3.48 11.12
N ASP A 36 -27.15 -3.67 11.02
CA ASP A 36 -27.76 -4.96 10.66
C ASP A 36 -27.35 -5.52 9.28
N ASP A 37 -26.70 -4.69 8.46
CA ASP A 37 -26.32 -5.05 7.08
C ASP A 37 -24.97 -5.77 6.97
N VAL A 38 -24.17 -5.84 8.04
CA VAL A 38 -22.81 -6.39 8.01
C VAL A 38 -22.65 -7.52 9.03
N SER A 39 -22.29 -8.73 8.56
CA SER A 39 -21.96 -9.85 9.44
C SER A 39 -20.53 -9.71 9.96
N VAL A 40 -20.38 -9.52 11.26
CA VAL A 40 -19.08 -9.41 11.93
C VAL A 40 -18.80 -10.64 12.79
N LYS A 41 -17.61 -11.23 12.62
CA LYS A 41 -17.10 -12.33 13.46
C LYS A 41 -15.89 -11.84 14.25
N THR A 42 -15.87 -12.13 15.55
CA THR A 42 -14.73 -11.79 16.41
C THR A 42 -13.83 -12.99 16.62
N THR A 43 -12.51 -12.78 16.63
CA THR A 43 -11.53 -13.82 16.88
C THR A 43 -10.36 -13.24 17.68
N VAL A 44 -9.96 -13.93 18.76
CA VAL A 44 -8.73 -13.59 19.51
C VAL A 44 -7.63 -14.56 19.07
N LEU A 45 -6.56 -14.00 18.52
CA LEU A 45 -5.39 -14.75 18.07
C LEU A 45 -4.24 -14.60 19.10
N VAL A 46 -3.53 -15.69 19.34
CA VAL A 46 -2.40 -15.73 20.27
C VAL A 46 -1.13 -16.09 19.51
N GLY A 47 -0.11 -15.21 19.57
CA GLY A 47 1.15 -15.43 18.88
C GLY A 47 1.77 -14.11 18.40
N LYS A 48 2.67 -14.19 17.42
CA LYS A 48 3.23 -12.99 16.77
C LYS A 48 2.16 -12.37 15.86
N PRO A 49 1.75 -11.11 16.07
CA PRO A 49 0.56 -10.53 15.43
C PRO A 49 0.52 -10.72 13.92
N PHE A 50 1.58 -10.32 13.19
CA PHE A 50 1.56 -10.41 11.72
C PHE A 50 1.49 -11.87 11.21
N ILE A 51 2.08 -12.83 11.94
CA ILE A 51 2.06 -14.26 11.56
C ILE A 51 0.64 -14.79 11.69
N GLU A 52 0.01 -14.56 12.84
CA GLU A 52 -1.33 -15.08 13.10
C GLU A 52 -2.39 -14.40 12.21
N ILE A 53 -2.24 -13.11 11.94
CA ILE A 53 -3.09 -12.41 10.97
C ILE A 53 -2.96 -13.02 9.57
N ILE A 54 -1.73 -13.25 9.07
CA ILE A 54 -1.53 -13.84 7.75
C ILE A 54 -2.04 -15.28 7.69
N ARG A 55 -1.84 -16.08 8.75
CA ARG A 55 -2.42 -17.43 8.86
C ARG A 55 -3.94 -17.39 8.81
N GLN A 56 -4.56 -16.42 9.46
CA GLN A 56 -6.01 -16.23 9.42
C GLN A 56 -6.48 -15.87 8.01
N VAL A 57 -5.75 -15.01 7.30
CA VAL A 57 -6.02 -14.71 5.88
C VAL A 57 -5.96 -15.99 5.03
N LEU A 58 -4.89 -16.78 5.18
CA LEU A 58 -4.70 -18.00 4.40
C LEU A 58 -5.74 -19.11 4.72
N ARG A 59 -6.28 -19.15 5.95
CA ARG A 59 -7.29 -20.15 6.35
C ARG A 59 -8.69 -19.82 5.86
N ASN A 60 -8.99 -18.55 5.70
CA ASN A 60 -10.38 -18.10 5.46
C ASN A 60 -10.50 -17.25 4.18
N ASP A 61 -9.44 -17.22 3.35
CA ASP A 61 -9.41 -16.52 2.06
C ASP A 61 -9.90 -15.06 2.14
N HIS A 62 -9.35 -14.29 3.11
CA HIS A 62 -9.73 -12.89 3.25
C HIS A 62 -9.21 -12.07 2.06
N ASP A 63 -10.04 -11.18 1.54
CA ASP A 63 -9.76 -10.34 0.38
C ASP A 63 -8.99 -9.06 0.71
N LEU A 64 -9.05 -8.61 1.97
CA LEU A 64 -8.45 -7.35 2.42
C LEU A 64 -8.14 -7.40 3.91
N ILE A 65 -7.00 -6.84 4.30
CA ILE A 65 -6.72 -6.47 5.69
C ILE A 65 -6.86 -4.95 5.85
N ILE A 66 -7.62 -4.54 6.87
CA ILE A 66 -7.65 -3.14 7.32
C ILE A 66 -7.10 -3.10 8.74
N LYS A 67 -6.05 -2.32 8.97
CA LYS A 67 -5.43 -2.14 10.29
C LYS A 67 -5.19 -0.66 10.53
N SER A 68 -5.56 -0.17 11.73
CA SER A 68 -5.15 1.16 12.17
C SER A 68 -3.63 1.18 12.38
N ALA A 69 -2.96 2.24 11.94
CA ALA A 69 -1.57 2.48 12.27
C ALA A 69 -1.42 2.65 13.79
N ASP A 70 -0.33 2.11 14.34
CA ASP A 70 -0.09 2.22 15.77
C ASP A 70 0.29 3.69 16.10
N ALA A 71 -0.37 4.27 17.12
CA ALA A 71 0.01 5.57 17.66
C ALA A 71 1.29 5.38 18.50
N ASP A 72 2.38 6.03 18.13
CA ASP A 72 3.56 6.05 18.98
C ASP A 72 3.29 6.92 20.21
N SER A 73 3.54 6.37 21.41
CA SER A 73 3.19 6.97 22.69
C SER A 73 4.11 8.16 23.03
N GLY A 74 4.03 9.25 22.29
CA GLY A 74 4.75 10.48 22.60
C GLY A 74 5.05 11.44 21.47
N LEU A 75 4.94 11.01 20.22
CA LEU A 75 5.07 11.86 19.05
C LEU A 75 3.74 11.88 18.30
N ARG A 76 3.32 13.05 17.84
CA ARG A 76 2.10 13.21 17.00
C ARG A 76 2.24 12.56 15.62
N GLU A 77 3.31 11.81 15.38
CA GLU A 77 3.59 11.13 14.12
C GLU A 77 3.19 9.66 14.22
N PHE A 78 2.24 9.25 13.40
CA PHE A 78 1.90 7.84 13.23
C PHE A 78 2.94 7.19 12.34
N LEU A 79 3.78 6.35 12.91
CA LEU A 79 4.76 5.56 12.18
C LEU A 79 4.20 4.16 11.87
N PHE A 80 4.55 3.63 10.70
CA PHE A 80 4.25 2.22 10.40
C PHE A 80 5.04 1.30 11.31
N SER A 81 4.33 0.52 12.12
CA SER A 81 4.94 -0.44 13.06
C SER A 81 5.64 -1.58 12.31
N SER A 82 6.42 -2.37 13.06
CA SER A 82 7.03 -3.58 12.50
C SER A 82 5.96 -4.57 11.99
N THR A 83 4.81 -4.65 12.68
CA THR A 83 3.67 -5.47 12.25
C THR A 83 3.12 -4.99 10.91
N ASP A 84 2.93 -3.68 10.73
CA ASP A 84 2.45 -3.09 9.48
C ASP A 84 3.38 -3.42 8.31
N LYS A 85 4.67 -3.20 8.49
CA LYS A 85 5.70 -3.52 7.49
C LYS A 85 5.72 -5.00 7.13
N HIS A 86 5.55 -5.88 8.11
CA HIS A 86 5.47 -7.32 7.86
C HIS A 86 4.20 -7.73 7.14
N LEU A 87 3.04 -7.15 7.47
CA LEU A 87 1.79 -7.39 6.77
C LEU A 87 1.90 -6.93 5.32
N MET A 88 2.29 -5.68 5.09
CA MET A 88 2.48 -5.13 3.74
C MET A 88 3.49 -5.91 2.91
N ARG A 89 4.48 -6.56 3.53
CA ARG A 89 5.51 -7.37 2.84
C ARG A 89 5.04 -8.78 2.52
N LYS A 90 4.31 -9.43 3.43
CA LYS A 90 4.13 -10.89 3.44
C LYS A 90 2.68 -11.34 3.25
N CYS A 91 1.69 -10.47 3.41
CA CYS A 91 0.30 -10.84 3.25
C CYS A 91 -0.04 -11.06 1.77
N PRO A 92 -0.78 -12.13 1.42
CA PRO A 92 -1.15 -12.40 0.02
C PRO A 92 -2.28 -11.49 -0.48
N CYS A 93 -3.18 -11.05 0.39
CA CYS A 93 -4.22 -10.09 0.02
C CYS A 93 -3.76 -8.63 0.19
N PRO A 94 -4.46 -7.65 -0.37
CA PRO A 94 -4.24 -6.24 -0.11
C PRO A 94 -4.23 -5.90 1.38
N VAL A 95 -3.38 -4.95 1.76
CA VAL A 95 -3.24 -4.48 3.15
C VAL A 95 -3.41 -2.98 3.18
N TRP A 96 -4.42 -2.53 3.88
CA TRP A 96 -4.73 -1.13 4.09
C TRP A 96 -4.38 -0.73 5.53
N ILE A 97 -3.32 0.06 5.68
CA ILE A 97 -2.96 0.66 6.95
C ILE A 97 -3.58 2.06 7.02
N VAL A 98 -4.53 2.21 7.92
CA VAL A 98 -5.29 3.45 8.10
C VAL A 98 -4.60 4.30 9.15
N LYS A 99 -4.16 5.50 8.79
CA LYS A 99 -3.73 6.50 9.76
C LYS A 99 -4.96 7.23 10.30
N PRO A 100 -5.17 7.29 11.61
CA PRO A 100 -6.24 8.07 12.19
C PRO A 100 -6.10 9.54 11.81
N THR A 101 -7.13 10.10 11.24
CA THR A 101 -7.20 11.52 10.88
C THR A 101 -8.46 12.12 11.52
N GLU A 102 -8.48 13.43 11.73
CA GLU A 102 -9.69 14.13 12.16
C GLU A 102 -10.76 14.16 11.05
N ARG A 103 -10.36 13.86 9.81
CA ARG A 103 -11.25 13.85 8.66
C ARG A 103 -11.94 12.50 8.54
N GLN A 104 -13.26 12.53 8.40
CA GLN A 104 -14.07 11.32 8.23
C GLN A 104 -13.99 10.73 6.81
N LYS A 105 -13.46 11.48 5.83
CA LYS A 105 -13.39 11.09 4.42
C LYS A 105 -12.04 11.43 3.81
N TYR A 106 -11.61 10.61 2.89
CA TYR A 106 -10.47 10.94 2.03
C TYR A 106 -10.89 12.02 1.02
N ARG A 107 -10.00 12.97 0.74
CA ARG A 107 -10.21 14.02 -0.26
C ARG A 107 -9.32 13.81 -1.49
N ARG A 108 -8.12 13.26 -1.29
CA ARG A 108 -7.15 13.01 -2.36
C ARG A 108 -6.54 11.63 -2.21
N ILE A 109 -6.63 10.86 -3.27
CA ILE A 109 -6.09 9.51 -3.37
C ILE A 109 -5.02 9.49 -4.45
N LEU A 110 -3.82 9.01 -4.13
CA LEU A 110 -2.68 8.92 -5.04
C LEU A 110 -2.40 7.46 -5.40
N ALA A 111 -2.55 7.10 -6.66
CA ALA A 111 -2.17 5.80 -7.20
C ALA A 111 -0.75 5.86 -7.78
N ALA A 112 0.17 5.04 -7.28
CA ALA A 112 1.54 4.94 -7.81
C ALA A 112 1.66 3.73 -8.74
N VAL A 113 1.87 3.97 -10.03
CA VAL A 113 2.00 2.95 -11.08
C VAL A 113 3.40 2.95 -11.68
N ASP A 114 3.85 1.78 -12.16
CA ASP A 114 5.19 1.62 -12.74
C ASP A 114 5.12 1.02 -14.13
N GLN A 115 5.91 1.57 -15.05
CA GLN A 115 6.08 1.05 -16.40
C GLN A 115 7.26 0.07 -16.46
N ASP A 116 6.98 -1.16 -16.86
CA ASP A 116 8.01 -2.13 -17.20
C ASP A 116 7.59 -2.92 -18.46
N PRO A 117 8.13 -2.57 -19.62
CA PRO A 117 7.69 -3.16 -20.89
C PRO A 117 7.94 -4.67 -21.00
N GLY A 118 8.78 -5.23 -20.14
CA GLY A 118 9.15 -6.65 -20.14
C GLY A 118 8.33 -7.54 -19.23
N GLU A 119 7.42 -6.97 -18.38
CA GLU A 119 6.72 -7.72 -17.33
C GLU A 119 5.19 -7.58 -17.38
N PRO A 120 4.47 -8.53 -18.01
CA PRO A 120 2.99 -8.52 -18.06
C PRO A 120 2.32 -8.51 -16.67
N VAL A 121 2.98 -9.08 -15.66
CA VAL A 121 2.50 -9.11 -14.28
C VAL A 121 2.36 -7.70 -13.71
N LYS A 122 3.25 -6.77 -14.08
CA LYS A 122 3.16 -5.36 -13.67
C LYS A 122 1.99 -4.63 -14.31
N GLU A 123 1.65 -4.94 -15.55
CA GLU A 123 0.46 -4.34 -16.17
C GLU A 123 -0.82 -4.73 -15.41
N THR A 124 -0.92 -5.99 -15.01
CA THR A 124 -2.05 -6.46 -14.18
C THR A 124 -2.05 -5.78 -12.81
N LEU A 125 -0.89 -5.64 -12.18
CA LEU A 125 -0.77 -4.93 -10.90
C LEU A 125 -1.16 -3.45 -11.04
N ASN A 126 -0.71 -2.76 -12.09
CA ASN A 126 -1.11 -1.37 -12.36
C ASN A 126 -2.62 -1.24 -12.51
N ARG A 127 -3.28 -2.18 -13.20
CA ARG A 127 -4.75 -2.20 -13.32
C ARG A 127 -5.44 -2.36 -11.97
N GLN A 128 -4.96 -3.27 -11.12
CA GLN A 128 -5.49 -3.46 -9.77
C GLN A 128 -5.30 -2.21 -8.89
N ILE A 129 -4.14 -1.53 -9.01
CA ILE A 129 -3.88 -0.27 -8.31
C ILE A 129 -4.87 0.81 -8.75
N LEU A 130 -5.07 0.96 -10.06
CA LEU A 130 -6.03 1.92 -10.61
C LEU A 130 -7.46 1.60 -10.20
N GLU A 131 -7.87 0.34 -10.29
CA GLU A 131 -9.19 -0.13 -9.89
C GLU A 131 -9.49 0.23 -8.43
N MET A 132 -8.57 -0.11 -7.54
CA MET A 132 -8.75 0.16 -6.12
C MET A 132 -8.77 1.66 -5.83
N ALA A 133 -7.83 2.43 -6.37
CA ALA A 133 -7.74 3.87 -6.15
C ALA A 133 -8.96 4.62 -6.70
N THR A 134 -9.40 4.29 -7.91
CA THR A 134 -10.54 4.97 -8.54
C THR A 134 -11.87 4.55 -7.92
N SER A 135 -12.04 3.27 -7.54
CA SER A 135 -13.24 2.82 -6.82
C SER A 135 -13.37 3.54 -5.48
N MET A 136 -12.27 3.69 -4.74
CA MET A 136 -12.27 4.45 -3.50
C MET A 136 -12.53 5.94 -3.74
N ALA A 137 -11.93 6.53 -4.78
CA ALA A 137 -12.16 7.93 -5.12
C ALA A 137 -13.63 8.20 -5.46
N LEU A 138 -14.27 7.30 -6.19
CA LEU A 138 -15.70 7.38 -6.51
C LEU A 138 -16.56 7.27 -5.24
N SER A 139 -16.27 6.30 -4.38
CA SER A 139 -17.04 6.05 -3.16
C SER A 139 -16.93 7.20 -2.14
N GLU A 140 -15.78 7.83 -2.05
CA GLU A 140 -15.50 8.94 -1.14
C GLU A 140 -15.76 10.33 -1.75
N TYR A 141 -16.04 10.41 -3.05
CA TYR A 141 -16.09 11.66 -3.83
C TYR A 141 -14.76 12.44 -3.77
N SER A 142 -13.65 11.71 -3.89
CA SER A 142 -12.29 12.21 -3.77
C SER A 142 -11.67 12.54 -5.13
N GLU A 143 -10.68 13.43 -5.13
CA GLU A 143 -9.80 13.65 -6.27
C GLU A 143 -8.87 12.44 -6.45
N ALA A 144 -8.81 11.89 -7.67
CA ALA A 144 -7.88 10.81 -8.01
C ALA A 144 -6.63 11.39 -8.68
N HIS A 145 -5.47 11.07 -8.14
CA HIS A 145 -4.16 11.40 -8.71
C HIS A 145 -3.44 10.11 -9.07
N ILE A 146 -2.81 10.08 -10.24
CA ILE A 146 -2.05 8.92 -10.69
C ILE A 146 -0.63 9.38 -10.99
N VAL A 147 0.37 8.75 -10.35
CA VAL A 147 1.78 9.11 -10.54
C VAL A 147 2.57 7.96 -11.17
N HIS A 148 3.39 8.30 -12.14
CA HIS A 148 4.48 7.50 -12.65
C HIS A 148 5.79 8.24 -12.43
N ALA A 149 6.66 7.69 -11.60
CA ALA A 149 8.02 8.18 -11.38
C ALA A 149 8.99 7.47 -12.34
N TRP A 150 9.93 8.21 -12.93
CA TRP A 150 10.87 7.62 -13.86
C TRP A 150 12.27 8.22 -13.74
N GLU A 151 13.27 7.41 -14.07
CA GLU A 151 14.67 7.80 -14.09
C GLU A 151 15.32 7.37 -15.41
N VAL A 152 16.36 8.11 -15.82
CA VAL A 152 17.21 7.67 -16.91
C VAL A 152 18.34 6.83 -16.34
N PHE A 153 18.39 5.58 -16.75
CA PHE A 153 19.48 4.69 -16.34
C PHE A 153 20.82 5.23 -16.84
N GLY A 154 21.78 5.41 -15.92
CA GLY A 154 23.11 5.90 -16.27
C GLY A 154 23.16 7.39 -16.68
N GLU A 155 22.20 8.23 -16.27
CA GLU A 155 22.16 9.65 -16.60
C GLU A 155 23.50 10.37 -16.34
N SER A 156 24.15 10.09 -15.21
CA SER A 156 25.46 10.66 -14.87
C SER A 156 26.56 10.27 -15.85
N LEU A 157 26.47 9.05 -16.42
CA LEU A 157 27.38 8.59 -17.45
C LEU A 157 27.11 9.28 -18.79
N LEU A 158 25.84 9.44 -19.15
CA LEU A 158 25.42 10.14 -20.39
C LEU A 158 25.81 11.62 -20.36
N ARG A 159 25.79 12.24 -19.19
CA ARG A 159 26.26 13.62 -18.98
C ARG A 159 27.78 13.75 -18.94
N SER A 160 28.51 12.65 -18.75
CA SER A 160 29.96 12.69 -18.77
C SER A 160 30.48 12.86 -20.19
N HIS A 161 31.54 13.69 -20.38
CA HIS A 161 32.16 14.07 -21.67
C HIS A 161 32.67 12.89 -22.55
N LYS A 162 32.36 11.66 -22.18
CA LYS A 162 32.73 10.47 -22.98
C LYS A 162 31.76 10.17 -24.14
N TRP A 163 30.60 10.78 -24.11
CA TRP A 163 29.59 10.61 -25.15
C TRP A 163 29.32 11.99 -25.72
N ASP A 164 29.71 12.29 -26.94
CA ASP A 164 29.60 13.61 -27.62
C ASP A 164 28.16 14.18 -27.67
N PHE A 165 27.37 14.04 -26.59
CA PHE A 165 26.05 14.64 -26.45
C PHE A 165 26.18 16.11 -26.02
N THR A 166 25.59 16.98 -26.80
CA THR A 166 25.37 18.37 -26.37
C THR A 166 24.27 18.42 -25.30
N GLU A 167 24.29 19.46 -24.46
CA GLU A 167 23.24 19.69 -23.47
C GLU A 167 21.84 19.82 -24.12
N ALA A 168 21.76 20.35 -25.33
CA ALA A 168 20.54 20.47 -26.11
C ALA A 168 19.99 19.11 -26.55
N GLU A 169 20.84 18.21 -27.03
CA GLU A 169 20.46 16.84 -27.43
C GLU A 169 20.04 16.03 -26.21
N PHE A 170 20.74 16.18 -25.09
CA PHE A 170 20.37 15.51 -23.85
C PHE A 170 19.00 16.00 -23.33
N LYS A 171 18.73 17.31 -23.38
CA LYS A 171 17.44 17.89 -23.02
C LYS A 171 16.31 17.37 -23.94
N ALA A 172 16.54 17.34 -25.24
CA ALA A 172 15.57 16.81 -26.20
C ALA A 172 15.26 15.34 -25.94
N MET A 173 16.25 14.52 -25.63
CA MET A 173 16.06 13.12 -25.23
C MET A 173 15.20 12.98 -23.96
N LEU A 174 15.43 13.82 -22.97
CA LEU A 174 14.61 13.81 -21.74
C LEU A 174 13.15 14.21 -22.00
N GLU A 175 12.93 15.20 -22.87
CA GLU A 175 11.60 15.64 -23.26
C GLU A 175 10.85 14.55 -24.04
N GLU A 176 11.53 13.84 -24.93
CA GLU A 176 10.98 12.70 -25.68
C GLU A 176 10.61 11.54 -24.74
N GLU A 177 11.50 11.19 -23.81
CA GLU A 177 11.23 10.17 -22.79
C GLU A 177 10.03 10.55 -21.90
N ALA A 178 9.97 11.79 -21.43
CA ALA A 178 8.84 12.26 -20.64
C ALA A 178 7.52 12.21 -21.42
N ALA A 179 7.54 12.56 -22.71
CA ALA A 179 6.37 12.47 -23.58
C ALA A 179 5.93 11.04 -23.80
N ALA A 180 6.85 10.10 -24.04
CA ALA A 180 6.55 8.69 -24.20
C ALA A 180 5.92 8.09 -22.94
N ARG A 181 6.43 8.44 -21.75
CA ARG A 181 5.86 7.99 -20.48
C ARG A 181 4.50 8.60 -20.17
N ARG A 182 4.29 9.85 -20.53
CA ARG A 182 2.96 10.49 -20.46
C ARG A 182 1.97 9.77 -21.34
N HIS A 183 2.33 9.50 -22.58
CA HIS A 183 1.46 8.78 -23.53
C HIS A 183 1.13 7.36 -23.02
N TRP A 184 2.12 6.66 -22.45
CA TRP A 184 1.87 5.36 -21.83
C TRP A 184 0.86 5.46 -20.67
N LEU A 185 1.05 6.43 -19.76
CA LEU A 185 0.16 6.61 -18.62
C LEU A 185 -1.26 6.94 -19.04
N GLU A 186 -1.43 7.84 -20.00
CA GLU A 186 -2.73 8.18 -20.58
C GLU A 186 -3.41 6.95 -21.22
N LYS A 187 -2.64 6.13 -21.95
CA LYS A 187 -3.13 4.89 -22.54
C LYS A 187 -3.56 3.88 -21.47
N LEU A 188 -2.77 3.71 -20.42
CA LEU A 188 -3.08 2.84 -19.30
C LEU A 188 -4.42 3.24 -18.66
N VAL A 189 -4.56 4.51 -18.28
CA VAL A 189 -5.79 5.04 -17.65
C VAL A 189 -6.98 4.92 -18.57
N LYS A 190 -6.83 5.30 -19.84
CA LYS A 190 -7.90 5.21 -20.84
C LYS A 190 -8.35 3.75 -21.05
N SER A 191 -7.42 2.80 -21.10
CA SER A 191 -7.74 1.38 -21.24
C SER A 191 -8.51 0.85 -20.03
N TYR A 192 -8.16 1.32 -18.83
CA TYR A 192 -8.87 0.98 -17.60
C TYR A 192 -10.28 1.56 -17.61
N CYS A 193 -10.45 2.86 -17.86
CA CYS A 193 -11.78 3.51 -17.91
C CYS A 193 -12.70 2.86 -18.94
N ALA A 194 -12.18 2.46 -20.10
CA ALA A 194 -12.95 1.77 -21.13
C ALA A 194 -13.43 0.38 -20.67
N SER A 195 -12.61 -0.36 -19.93
CA SER A 195 -12.97 -1.70 -19.40
C SER A 195 -13.91 -1.63 -18.20
N ALA A 196 -13.80 -0.61 -17.38
CA ALA A 196 -14.60 -0.43 -16.17
C ALA A 196 -16.00 0.18 -16.43
N GLY A 197 -16.28 0.64 -17.67
CA GLY A 197 -17.54 1.31 -18.00
C GLY A 197 -17.76 2.64 -17.27
N THR A 198 -16.69 3.20 -16.69
CA THR A 198 -16.72 4.40 -15.86
C THR A 198 -16.63 5.70 -16.69
N SER A 199 -17.22 5.71 -17.88
CA SER A 199 -17.38 6.94 -18.64
C SER A 199 -18.29 7.90 -17.87
N ASN A 200 -17.72 8.88 -17.20
CA ASN A 200 -18.39 10.06 -16.62
C ASN A 200 -19.44 9.86 -15.51
N ASN A 201 -19.21 9.01 -14.52
CA ASN A 201 -20.12 8.90 -13.37
C ASN A 201 -19.80 9.89 -12.22
N GLY A 202 -19.52 11.17 -12.55
CA GLY A 202 -19.49 12.26 -11.55
C GLY A 202 -18.19 12.43 -10.75
N ALA A 203 -17.20 11.53 -10.88
CA ALA A 203 -15.82 11.81 -10.48
C ALA A 203 -15.11 12.45 -11.68
N GLY A 204 -14.41 13.56 -11.47
CA GLY A 204 -13.61 14.22 -12.50
C GLY A 204 -12.54 13.27 -13.07
N ASP A 205 -12.01 13.60 -14.24
CA ASP A 205 -10.87 12.86 -14.81
C ASP A 205 -9.69 12.84 -13.82
N PRO A 206 -8.98 11.71 -13.68
CA PRO A 206 -7.86 11.64 -12.76
C PRO A 206 -6.70 12.55 -13.18
N HIS A 207 -6.05 13.18 -12.22
CA HIS A 207 -4.88 14.02 -12.44
C HIS A 207 -3.64 13.16 -12.67
N LEU A 208 -3.00 13.28 -13.85
CA LEU A 208 -1.84 12.48 -14.23
C LEU A 208 -0.53 13.21 -13.96
N HIS A 209 0.36 12.55 -13.24
CA HIS A 209 1.68 13.05 -12.88
C HIS A 209 2.76 12.13 -13.45
N VAL A 210 3.59 12.65 -14.36
CA VAL A 210 4.79 11.98 -14.87
C VAL A 210 5.99 12.79 -14.38
N VAL A 211 6.66 12.24 -13.39
CA VAL A 211 7.71 12.99 -12.66
C VAL A 211 9.04 12.26 -12.75
N LYS A 212 10.08 12.98 -13.19
CA LYS A 212 11.44 12.46 -13.22
C LYS A 212 12.04 12.47 -11.82
N GLY A 213 12.56 11.34 -11.41
CA GLY A 213 13.26 11.14 -10.15
C GLY A 213 13.00 9.78 -9.52
N PRO A 214 13.75 9.44 -8.46
CA PRO A 214 13.55 8.22 -7.71
C PRO A 214 12.11 8.10 -7.19
N ALA A 215 11.44 6.98 -7.45
CA ALA A 215 10.04 6.78 -7.09
C ALA A 215 9.77 7.05 -5.60
N GLN A 216 10.71 6.70 -4.71
CA GLN A 216 10.64 7.01 -3.29
C GLN A 216 10.44 8.51 -3.03
N GLN A 217 11.25 9.35 -3.65
CA GLN A 217 11.21 10.81 -3.44
C GLN A 217 9.98 11.41 -4.13
N VAL A 218 9.72 10.98 -5.36
CA VAL A 218 8.61 11.50 -6.17
C VAL A 218 7.27 11.23 -5.48
N VAL A 219 7.01 9.99 -5.08
CA VAL A 219 5.72 9.62 -4.46
C VAL A 219 5.55 10.31 -3.11
N SER A 220 6.58 10.32 -2.27
CA SER A 220 6.51 10.93 -0.94
C SER A 220 6.36 12.46 -1.00
N ASN A 221 7.09 13.11 -1.91
CA ASN A 221 6.97 14.55 -2.11
C ASN A 221 5.61 14.93 -2.65
N LEU A 222 5.13 14.21 -3.68
CA LEU A 222 3.83 14.48 -4.27
C LEU A 222 2.69 14.22 -3.28
N ALA A 223 2.78 13.16 -2.46
CA ALA A 223 1.81 12.89 -1.41
C ALA A 223 1.72 14.03 -0.39
N ARG A 224 2.88 14.58 0.00
CA ARG A 224 2.94 15.74 0.90
C ARG A 224 2.43 17.02 0.23
N ASP A 225 2.91 17.33 -0.97
CA ASP A 225 2.63 18.59 -1.66
C ASP A 225 1.15 18.71 -2.07
N LEU A 226 0.51 17.56 -2.36
CA LEU A 226 -0.93 17.47 -2.63
C LEU A 226 -1.77 17.20 -1.38
N GLU A 227 -1.18 17.09 -0.19
CA GLU A 227 -1.89 16.69 1.04
C GLU A 227 -2.75 15.43 0.82
N VAL A 228 -2.16 14.38 0.27
CA VAL A 228 -2.83 13.12 -0.03
C VAL A 228 -3.26 12.41 1.25
N ASP A 229 -4.49 11.91 1.29
CA ASP A 229 -5.03 11.17 2.43
C ASP A 229 -4.76 9.65 2.33
N LEU A 230 -4.62 9.13 1.09
CA LEU A 230 -4.36 7.72 0.84
C LEU A 230 -3.41 7.53 -0.36
N VAL A 231 -2.35 6.76 -0.17
CA VAL A 231 -1.51 6.25 -1.25
C VAL A 231 -1.87 4.80 -1.54
N VAL A 232 -2.14 4.48 -2.81
CA VAL A 232 -2.36 3.12 -3.31
C VAL A 232 -1.18 2.71 -4.17
N MET A 233 -0.50 1.60 -3.83
CA MET A 233 0.74 1.20 -4.50
C MET A 233 0.98 -0.31 -4.47
N GLY A 234 1.79 -0.81 -5.41
CA GLY A 234 2.33 -2.15 -5.35
C GLY A 234 3.51 -2.27 -4.38
N THR A 235 3.75 -3.46 -3.86
CA THR A 235 4.86 -3.70 -2.90
C THR A 235 5.97 -4.60 -3.44
N VAL A 236 5.86 -5.13 -4.64
CA VAL A 236 6.83 -6.09 -5.19
C VAL A 236 7.85 -5.40 -6.07
N ALA A 237 9.13 -5.66 -5.81
CA ALA A 237 10.24 -5.29 -6.69
C ALA A 237 10.38 -6.28 -7.85
N ARG A 238 11.28 -5.93 -8.79
CA ARG A 238 11.63 -6.76 -9.95
C ARG A 238 11.79 -8.22 -9.58
N THR A 239 11.03 -9.06 -10.25
CA THR A 239 11.10 -10.51 -10.16
C THR A 239 12.37 -11.00 -10.85
N GLY A 240 13.30 -11.53 -10.11
CA GLY A 240 14.55 -12.08 -10.68
C GLY A 240 15.27 -13.05 -9.76
N ILE A 241 14.80 -13.22 -8.53
CA ILE A 241 15.32 -14.18 -7.56
C ILE A 241 14.13 -14.89 -6.95
N ASP A 242 14.20 -16.21 -6.80
CA ASP A 242 13.16 -17.04 -6.18
C ASP A 242 12.75 -16.48 -4.81
N GLY A 243 11.60 -15.81 -4.77
CA GLY A 243 11.03 -15.19 -3.57
C GLY A 243 10.55 -13.76 -3.82
N PHE A 244 9.26 -13.56 -3.69
CA PHE A 244 8.66 -12.22 -3.75
C PHE A 244 9.07 -11.41 -2.51
N PHE A 245 10.01 -10.51 -2.67
CA PHE A 245 10.40 -9.58 -1.62
C PHE A 245 9.72 -8.23 -1.84
N MET A 246 9.35 -7.56 -0.74
CA MET A 246 8.99 -6.16 -0.81
C MET A 246 10.17 -5.39 -1.39
N GLY A 247 9.95 -4.65 -2.48
CA GLY A 247 11.00 -3.84 -3.10
C GLY A 247 11.50 -2.78 -2.14
N ASN A 248 12.81 -2.55 -2.15
CA ASN A 248 13.43 -1.48 -1.38
C ASN A 248 12.73 -0.14 -1.61
N THR A 249 12.27 0.12 -2.83
CA THR A 249 11.53 1.33 -3.20
C THR A 249 10.23 1.47 -2.42
N ALA A 250 9.40 0.39 -2.35
CA ALA A 250 8.15 0.41 -1.61
C ALA A 250 8.38 0.64 -0.10
N GLU A 251 9.38 -0.03 0.48
CA GLU A 251 9.73 0.17 1.90
C GLU A 251 10.23 1.59 2.17
N SER A 252 10.99 2.15 1.25
CA SER A 252 11.54 3.50 1.35
C SER A 252 10.47 4.59 1.19
N ILE A 253 9.42 4.33 0.39
CA ILE A 253 8.26 5.23 0.26
C ILE A 253 7.51 5.33 1.59
N LEU A 254 7.33 4.22 2.30
CA LEU A 254 6.55 4.17 3.54
C LEU A 254 7.15 5.01 4.69
N GLY A 255 8.47 5.18 4.71
CA GLY A 255 9.14 5.94 5.78
C GLY A 255 8.67 7.39 5.89
N PRO A 256 8.75 8.19 4.82
CA PRO A 256 8.41 9.61 4.84
C PRO A 256 6.92 9.92 4.59
N ILE A 257 6.07 8.94 4.32
CA ILE A 257 4.64 9.16 4.07
C ILE A 257 3.88 9.37 5.38
N ASP A 258 3.11 10.45 5.43
CA ASP A 258 2.23 10.79 6.56
C ASP A 258 0.74 10.71 6.22
N CYS A 259 0.33 9.70 5.47
CA CYS A 259 -1.06 9.41 5.15
C CYS A 259 -1.32 7.89 5.22
N SER A 260 -2.57 7.48 5.05
CA SER A 260 -2.94 6.06 4.93
C SER A 260 -2.29 5.43 3.70
N VAL A 261 -2.02 4.12 3.76
CA VAL A 261 -1.42 3.38 2.64
C VAL A 261 -2.18 2.09 2.39
N LEU A 262 -2.56 1.86 1.15
CA LEU A 262 -3.10 0.60 0.65
C LEU A 262 -2.08 -0.06 -0.27
N THR A 263 -1.61 -1.23 0.11
CA THR A 263 -0.63 -2.00 -0.66
C THR A 263 -1.27 -3.19 -1.35
N ILE A 264 -0.92 -3.40 -2.62
CA ILE A 264 -1.45 -4.47 -3.46
C ILE A 264 -0.31 -5.39 -3.88
N LYS A 265 -0.60 -6.68 -3.97
CA LYS A 265 0.31 -7.71 -4.46
C LYS A 265 0.01 -8.06 -5.91
N PRO A 266 1.04 -8.38 -6.70
CA PRO A 266 0.80 -8.89 -8.05
C PRO A 266 0.10 -10.26 -8.00
N PRO A 267 -0.64 -10.61 -9.04
CA PRO A 267 -1.20 -11.95 -9.19
C PRO A 267 -0.16 -13.04 -9.03
N GLY A 268 -0.51 -14.13 -8.34
CA GLY A 268 0.39 -15.25 -8.09
C GLY A 268 1.37 -15.04 -6.93
N PHE A 269 1.27 -13.94 -6.18
CA PHE A 269 2.07 -13.76 -4.97
C PHE A 269 1.74 -14.84 -3.93
N THR A 270 2.78 -15.54 -3.47
CA THR A 270 2.65 -16.55 -2.41
C THR A 270 3.28 -16.02 -1.12
N SER A 271 2.55 -16.10 -0.02
CA SER A 271 3.06 -15.69 1.28
C SER A 271 4.21 -16.60 1.74
N PRO A 272 5.30 -16.03 2.29
CA PRO A 272 6.34 -16.83 2.94
C PRO A 272 5.90 -17.38 4.32
N VAL A 273 4.74 -16.95 4.82
CA VAL A 273 4.16 -17.48 6.06
C VAL A 273 3.40 -18.75 5.74
N THR A 274 3.76 -19.83 6.40
CA THR A 274 3.12 -21.14 6.23
C THR A 274 2.25 -21.47 7.44
N PHE A 275 1.34 -22.43 7.25
CA PHE A 275 0.67 -23.09 8.36
C PHE A 275 1.75 -23.89 9.13
N GLN A 276 1.98 -23.57 10.40
CA GLN A 276 2.56 -24.55 11.31
C GLN A 276 1.39 -25.36 11.87
N GLU A 277 1.47 -26.65 11.73
CA GLU A 277 0.61 -27.60 12.44
C GLU A 277 0.80 -27.51 13.96
#